data_7bf31d2df51af70773f946b5b7e93c3d
#
_entry.id   7bf31d2df51af70773f946b5b7e93c3d
#
_cell.length_a   1.000
_cell.length_b   1.000
_cell.length_c   1.000
_cell.angle_alpha   90.00
_cell.angle_beta   90.00
_cell.angle_gamma   90.00
#
_symmetry.space_group_name_H-M   'P 1'
#
loop_
_entity.id
_entity.type
_entity.pdbx_description
1 polymer ?
#
loop_
_entity_poly.entity_id
_entity_poly.type
_entity_poly.pdbx_seq_one_letter_code
_entity_poly.pdbx_strand_id
1 'polypeptide(L)'
;MLTSKLESVQKSVQRRWDPHFAWVVNESAPWAPMTKPLDACTLALVTTCGFYRADVQLPFDAWNDLGDSSFREIRVDTPPDRLRIAHTHYNHQHVAVDVNVALPIAQLSQLVTLGVIGRLYPWVHSFMGYLPETRQLVGESAPIVARRLKADGVDAVFLTPC
;
A
#
# COMPACT_ATOMS: atom_id res chain seq x y z
N MET A 1 -1.27 -14.98 24.08
CA MET A 1 0.08 -15.01 23.46
C MET A 1 0.32 -13.89 22.43
N LEU A 2 -0.67 -13.54 21.60
CA LEU A 2 -0.54 -12.43 20.63
C LEU A 2 -0.46 -11.07 21.35
N THR A 3 -1.27 -10.87 22.38
CA THR A 3 -1.34 -9.63 23.18
C THR A 3 0.00 -9.27 23.82
N SER A 4 0.73 -10.23 24.39
CA SER A 4 2.01 -9.98 25.05
C SER A 4 3.12 -9.57 24.06
N LYS A 5 3.09 -10.05 22.80
CA LYS A 5 4.02 -9.62 21.75
C LYS A 5 3.74 -8.20 21.32
N LEU A 6 2.47 -7.85 21.09
CA LEU A 6 2.07 -6.48 20.70
C LEU A 6 2.44 -5.46 21.78
N GLU A 7 2.22 -5.79 23.05
CA GLU A 7 2.62 -4.95 24.19
C GLU A 7 4.15 -4.76 24.25
N SER A 8 4.91 -5.82 24.00
CA SER A 8 6.38 -5.77 23.97
C SER A 8 6.88 -4.86 22.84
N VAL A 9 6.26 -4.97 21.63
CA VAL A 9 6.61 -4.11 20.50
C VAL A 9 6.22 -2.66 20.81
N GLN A 10 5.02 -2.40 21.33
CA GLN A 10 4.60 -1.06 21.73
C GLN A 10 5.59 -0.41 22.70
N LYS A 11 5.98 -1.11 23.77
CA LYS A 11 6.97 -0.62 24.72
C LYS A 11 8.34 -0.35 24.08
N SER A 12 8.72 -1.14 23.07
CA SER A 12 9.95 -0.92 22.32
C SER A 12 9.89 0.34 21.46
N VAL A 13 8.79 0.58 20.77
CA VAL A 13 8.56 1.78 19.98
C VAL A 13 8.52 3.02 20.89
N GLN A 14 7.78 2.96 21.99
CA GLN A 14 7.69 4.05 22.97
C GLN A 14 9.05 4.45 23.53
N ARG A 15 9.94 3.50 23.76
CA ARG A 15 11.28 3.79 24.29
C ARG A 15 12.24 4.39 23.26
N ARG A 16 12.07 4.08 21.97
CA ARG A 16 13.05 4.41 20.93
C ARG A 16 12.66 5.61 20.07
N TRP A 17 11.36 5.78 19.80
CA TRP A 17 10.92 6.70 18.76
C TRP A 17 9.79 7.62 19.19
N ASP A 18 8.73 7.12 19.81
CA ASP A 18 7.57 7.90 20.20
C ASP A 18 7.03 7.45 21.56
N PRO A 19 7.28 8.22 22.63
CA PRO A 19 6.77 7.89 23.98
C PRO A 19 5.25 7.76 24.08
N HIS A 20 4.51 8.36 23.16
CA HIS A 20 3.04 8.37 23.13
C HIS A 20 2.47 7.31 22.18
N PHE A 21 3.31 6.53 21.52
CA PHE A 21 2.86 5.51 20.58
C PHE A 21 1.86 4.55 21.22
N ALA A 22 0.73 4.37 20.56
CA ALA A 22 -0.28 3.36 20.89
C ALA A 22 -0.79 2.71 19.61
N TRP A 23 -1.11 1.42 19.71
CA TRP A 23 -1.78 0.75 18.60
C TRP A 23 -3.16 1.37 18.35
N VAL A 24 -3.50 1.62 17.10
CA VAL A 24 -4.87 1.94 16.72
C VAL A 24 -5.70 0.66 16.84
N VAL A 25 -6.70 0.71 17.71
CA VAL A 25 -7.66 -0.39 17.90
C VAL A 25 -9.00 0.05 17.32
N ASN A 26 -9.43 -0.64 16.28
CA ASN A 26 -10.72 -0.39 15.67
C ASN A 26 -11.82 -1.17 16.45
N GLU A 27 -12.91 -0.52 16.76
CA GLU A 27 -14.07 -1.14 17.42
C GLU A 27 -14.78 -2.14 16.51
N SER A 28 -14.68 -1.94 15.19
CA SER A 28 -15.24 -2.83 14.17
C SER A 28 -14.29 -2.98 13.00
N ALA A 29 -14.32 -4.15 12.38
CA ALA A 29 -13.65 -4.42 11.12
C ALA A 29 -14.73 -4.81 10.08
N PRO A 30 -15.22 -3.87 9.25
CA PRO A 30 -16.21 -4.17 8.25
C PRO A 30 -15.71 -5.26 7.31
N TRP A 31 -16.48 -6.32 7.16
CA TRP A 31 -16.16 -7.42 6.27
C TRP A 31 -16.92 -7.25 4.95
N ALA A 32 -16.18 -7.22 3.83
CA ALA A 32 -16.74 -7.28 2.49
C ALA A 32 -16.48 -8.69 1.93
N PRO A 33 -17.50 -9.58 1.87
CA PRO A 33 -17.31 -10.94 1.37
C PRO A 33 -16.98 -10.93 -0.12
N MET A 34 -16.05 -11.79 -0.53
CA MET A 34 -15.84 -12.05 -1.95
C MET A 34 -17.05 -12.81 -2.50
N THR A 35 -17.63 -12.29 -3.57
CA THR A 35 -18.82 -12.87 -4.23
C THR A 35 -18.47 -13.73 -5.43
N LYS A 36 -17.20 -13.73 -5.85
CA LYS A 36 -16.67 -14.48 -6.98
C LYS A 36 -15.45 -15.30 -6.54
N PRO A 37 -15.14 -16.44 -7.19
CA PRO A 37 -13.87 -17.10 -7.01
C PRO A 37 -12.72 -16.24 -7.54
N LEU A 38 -11.50 -16.43 -7.02
CA LEU A 38 -10.37 -15.55 -7.29
C LEU A 38 -9.96 -15.55 -8.79
N ASP A 39 -10.13 -16.65 -9.46
CA ASP A 39 -9.90 -16.82 -10.92
C ASP A 39 -10.90 -16.05 -11.80
N ALA A 40 -12.00 -15.55 -11.22
CA ALA A 40 -12.96 -14.66 -11.87
C ALA A 40 -12.86 -13.19 -11.39
N CYS A 41 -11.95 -12.89 -10.45
CA CYS A 41 -11.81 -11.57 -9.87
C CYS A 41 -10.86 -10.66 -10.66
N THR A 42 -11.17 -9.37 -10.68
CA THR A 42 -10.22 -8.29 -10.98
C THR A 42 -9.56 -7.87 -9.66
N LEU A 43 -8.25 -8.07 -9.56
CA LEU A 43 -7.44 -7.72 -8.39
C LEU A 43 -6.69 -6.40 -8.64
N ALA A 44 -6.80 -5.44 -7.74
CA ALA A 44 -5.97 -4.24 -7.73
C ALA A 44 -4.84 -4.36 -6.71
N LEU A 45 -3.71 -3.68 -6.98
CA LEU A 45 -2.59 -3.56 -6.06
C LEU A 45 -2.57 -2.15 -5.49
N VAL A 46 -2.47 -2.05 -4.16
CA VAL A 46 -2.26 -0.80 -3.42
C VAL A 46 -1.03 -0.99 -2.54
N THR A 47 -0.10 -0.05 -2.58
CA THR A 47 1.13 -0.09 -1.76
C THR A 47 1.26 1.18 -0.93
N THR A 48 1.87 1.08 0.25
CA THR A 48 2.23 2.24 1.08
C THR A 48 3.73 2.55 1.03
N CYS A 49 4.48 1.92 0.12
CA CYS A 49 5.94 2.02 0.08
C CYS A 49 6.47 3.26 -0.65
N GLY A 50 5.62 4.24 -1.00
CA GLY A 50 6.03 5.53 -1.54
C GLY A 50 6.56 5.49 -2.98
N PHE A 51 6.13 4.53 -3.80
CA PHE A 51 6.54 4.46 -5.20
C PHE A 51 5.93 5.60 -6.03
N TYR A 52 6.71 6.11 -6.96
CA TYR A 52 6.28 7.06 -7.98
C TYR A 52 7.06 6.90 -9.28
N ARG A 53 6.52 7.41 -10.38
CA ARG A 53 7.21 7.47 -11.67
C ARG A 53 8.03 8.75 -11.75
N ALA A 54 9.36 8.62 -11.74
CA ALA A 54 10.26 9.76 -11.71
C ALA A 54 10.25 10.62 -12.99
N ASP A 55 9.78 10.05 -14.11
CA ASP A 55 9.73 10.73 -15.40
C ASP A 55 8.49 11.63 -15.57
N VAL A 56 7.42 11.42 -14.82
CA VAL A 56 6.12 12.12 -15.04
C VAL A 56 5.38 12.52 -13.77
N GLN A 57 5.87 12.13 -12.58
CA GLN A 57 5.21 12.41 -11.31
C GLN A 57 6.14 13.12 -10.34
N LEU A 58 5.58 14.00 -9.53
CA LEU A 58 6.29 14.56 -8.39
C LEU A 58 6.46 13.50 -7.30
N PRO A 59 7.61 13.45 -6.60
CA PRO A 59 7.78 12.58 -5.44
C PRO A 59 6.75 12.90 -4.36
N PHE A 60 6.58 11.98 -3.41
CA PHE A 60 5.93 12.32 -2.14
C PHE A 60 6.83 13.26 -1.34
N ASP A 61 6.22 14.10 -0.49
CA ASP A 61 6.95 14.89 0.49
C ASP A 61 7.34 14.00 1.69
N ALA A 62 8.39 13.20 1.47
CA ALA A 62 8.84 12.18 2.41
C ALA A 62 9.50 12.76 3.69
N TRP A 63 9.74 14.06 3.72
CA TRP A 63 10.32 14.77 4.86
C TRP A 63 9.30 15.60 5.64
N ASN A 64 8.04 15.57 5.24
CA ASN A 64 6.95 16.23 5.95
C ASN A 64 6.66 15.51 7.26
N ASP A 65 6.75 16.21 8.38
CA ASP A 65 6.51 15.68 9.72
C ASP A 65 5.08 15.12 9.89
N LEU A 66 4.11 15.59 9.12
CA LEU A 66 2.73 15.12 9.10
C LEU A 66 2.47 14.01 8.07
N GLY A 67 3.48 13.69 7.27
CA GLY A 67 3.39 12.78 6.14
C GLY A 67 2.76 13.40 4.89
N ASP A 68 2.71 12.64 3.81
CA ASP A 68 2.05 13.02 2.54
C ASP A 68 0.93 12.04 2.24
N SER A 69 -0.31 12.46 2.44
CA SER A 69 -1.52 11.65 2.25
C SER A 69 -2.01 11.56 0.81
N SER A 70 -1.31 12.20 -0.14
CA SER A 70 -1.61 12.06 -1.57
C SER A 70 -1.29 10.65 -2.08
N PHE A 71 -1.72 10.32 -3.30
CA PHE A 71 -1.38 9.05 -3.93
C PHE A 71 -0.83 9.24 -5.33
N ARG A 72 -0.16 8.20 -5.85
CA ARG A 72 0.31 8.11 -7.22
C ARG A 72 -0.33 6.91 -7.91
N GLU A 73 -0.67 7.09 -9.18
CA GLU A 73 -1.16 6.00 -10.02
C GLU A 73 -0.02 5.56 -10.96
N ILE A 74 0.29 4.29 -10.90
CA ILE A 74 1.39 3.68 -11.64
C ILE A 74 0.80 2.54 -12.48
N ARG A 75 1.08 2.53 -13.77
CA ARG A 75 0.66 1.40 -14.59
C ARG A 75 1.44 0.14 -14.26
N VAL A 76 0.77 -1.00 -14.26
CA VAL A 76 1.40 -2.31 -13.98
C VAL A 76 2.48 -2.68 -15.03
N ASP A 77 2.43 -2.09 -16.22
CA ASP A 77 3.43 -2.26 -17.28
C ASP A 77 4.57 -1.23 -17.23
N THR A 78 4.65 -0.41 -16.17
CA THR A 78 5.73 0.56 -15.99
C THR A 78 7.07 -0.18 -15.76
N PRO A 79 8.10 0.11 -16.57
CA PRO A 79 9.42 -0.46 -16.37
C PRO A 79 9.99 -0.11 -14.98
N PRO A 80 10.61 -1.08 -14.28
CA PRO A 80 11.16 -0.85 -12.93
C PRO A 80 12.18 0.29 -12.83
N ASP A 81 12.96 0.53 -13.89
CA ASP A 81 13.95 1.60 -13.97
C ASP A 81 13.34 3.02 -13.97
N ARG A 82 12.03 3.14 -14.25
CA ARG A 82 11.26 4.39 -14.14
C ARG A 82 10.68 4.64 -12.76
N LEU A 83 10.72 3.64 -11.88
CA LEU A 83 10.20 3.74 -10.54
C LEU A 83 11.25 4.31 -9.58
N ARG A 84 10.80 5.12 -8.65
CA ARG A 84 11.58 5.61 -7.50
C ARG A 84 10.70 5.54 -6.26
N ILE A 85 11.35 5.63 -5.10
CA ILE A 85 10.70 5.64 -3.79
C ILE A 85 10.98 6.99 -3.13
N ALA A 86 9.92 7.62 -2.64
CA ALA A 86 9.96 8.78 -1.77
C ALA A 86 9.30 8.41 -0.44
N HIS A 87 10.08 7.78 0.45
CA HIS A 87 9.66 7.34 1.79
C HIS A 87 10.91 7.16 2.66
N THR A 88 10.97 7.77 3.84
CA THR A 88 12.17 7.81 4.68
C THR A 88 12.12 6.88 5.90
N HIS A 89 11.00 6.19 6.14
CA HIS A 89 10.74 5.48 7.39
C HIS A 89 10.83 3.96 7.29
N TYR A 90 11.41 3.41 6.20
CA TYR A 90 11.74 1.98 6.12
C TYR A 90 13.07 1.74 5.39
N ASN A 91 13.64 0.54 5.54
CA ASN A 91 14.90 0.17 4.90
C ASN A 91 14.68 -0.24 3.43
N HIS A 92 15.28 0.48 2.51
CA HIS A 92 15.15 0.26 1.07
C HIS A 92 16.09 -0.83 0.50
N GLN A 93 16.97 -1.44 1.29
CA GLN A 93 18.01 -2.36 0.78
C GLN A 93 17.43 -3.52 -0.04
N HIS A 94 16.35 -4.13 0.42
CA HIS A 94 15.73 -5.26 -0.29
C HIS A 94 14.97 -4.81 -1.53
N VAL A 95 14.22 -3.72 -1.45
CA VAL A 95 13.45 -3.20 -2.58
C VAL A 95 14.34 -2.61 -3.68
N ALA A 96 15.55 -2.14 -3.33
CA ALA A 96 16.55 -1.68 -4.29
C ALA A 96 17.14 -2.83 -5.12
N VAL A 97 17.14 -4.06 -4.59
CA VAL A 97 17.57 -5.27 -5.29
C VAL A 97 16.41 -5.86 -6.13
N ASP A 98 15.23 -5.94 -5.53
CA ASP A 98 14.03 -6.46 -6.19
C ASP A 98 12.80 -5.62 -5.79
N VAL A 99 12.29 -4.85 -6.73
CA VAL A 99 11.10 -4.01 -6.56
C VAL A 99 9.86 -4.83 -6.13
N ASN A 100 9.80 -6.10 -6.50
CA ASN A 100 8.68 -6.98 -6.19
C ASN A 100 8.54 -7.31 -4.70
N VAL A 101 9.55 -7.04 -3.89
CA VAL A 101 9.46 -7.17 -2.43
C VAL A 101 8.37 -6.26 -1.86
N ALA A 102 8.18 -5.08 -2.46
CA ALA A 102 7.21 -4.07 -2.01
C ALA A 102 6.11 -3.79 -3.06
N LEU A 103 6.36 -4.13 -4.32
CA LEU A 103 5.46 -3.93 -5.46
C LEU A 103 5.39 -5.19 -6.32
N PRO A 104 4.73 -6.27 -5.88
CA PRO A 104 4.81 -7.62 -6.45
C PRO A 104 4.02 -7.77 -7.77
N ILE A 105 4.22 -6.86 -8.72
CA ILE A 105 3.51 -6.86 -10.01
C ILE A 105 3.84 -8.13 -10.82
N ALA A 106 5.12 -8.53 -10.83
CA ALA A 106 5.54 -9.70 -11.60
C ALA A 106 4.89 -10.99 -11.07
N GLN A 107 4.86 -11.17 -9.74
CA GLN A 107 4.23 -12.34 -9.10
C GLN A 107 2.71 -12.35 -9.34
N LEU A 108 2.05 -11.22 -9.20
CA LEU A 108 0.60 -11.12 -9.46
C LEU A 108 0.29 -11.39 -10.95
N SER A 109 1.10 -10.87 -11.87
CA SER A 109 0.96 -11.15 -13.31
C SER A 109 1.17 -12.63 -13.64
N GLN A 110 2.11 -13.29 -12.95
CA GLN A 110 2.30 -14.73 -13.07
C GLN A 110 1.07 -15.52 -12.59
N LEU A 111 0.46 -15.10 -11.46
CA LEU A 111 -0.76 -15.74 -10.96
C LEU A 111 -1.95 -15.55 -11.92
N VAL A 112 -2.02 -14.42 -12.64
CA VAL A 112 -3.00 -14.24 -13.73
C VAL A 112 -2.73 -15.22 -14.88
N THR A 113 -1.47 -15.36 -15.31
CA THR A 113 -1.07 -16.29 -16.37
C THR A 113 -1.39 -17.75 -16.01
N LEU A 114 -1.27 -18.11 -14.73
CA LEU A 114 -1.59 -19.44 -14.21
C LEU A 114 -3.10 -19.65 -13.96
N GLY A 115 -3.95 -18.65 -14.21
CA GLY A 115 -5.38 -18.74 -13.99
C GLY A 115 -5.79 -18.76 -12.51
N VAL A 116 -4.91 -18.39 -11.59
CA VAL A 116 -5.21 -18.28 -10.15
C VAL A 116 -5.96 -16.99 -9.84
N ILE A 117 -5.63 -15.92 -10.56
CA ILE A 117 -6.31 -14.61 -10.50
C ILE A 117 -6.92 -14.36 -11.87
N GLY A 118 -8.17 -13.87 -11.93
CA GLY A 118 -8.84 -13.60 -13.19
C GLY A 118 -8.17 -12.51 -14.00
N ARG A 119 -7.89 -11.37 -13.37
CA ARG A 119 -7.26 -10.23 -14.02
C ARG A 119 -6.57 -9.31 -13.00
N LEU A 120 -5.43 -8.74 -13.38
CA LEU A 120 -4.81 -7.63 -12.63
C LEU A 120 -5.36 -6.31 -13.16
N TYR A 121 -5.83 -5.44 -12.24
CA TYR A 121 -6.23 -4.07 -12.57
C TYR A 121 -5.00 -3.29 -13.11
N PRO A 122 -5.12 -2.50 -14.18
CA PRO A 122 -3.97 -1.93 -14.88
C PRO A 122 -3.24 -0.82 -14.11
N TRP A 123 -3.78 -0.37 -12.99
CA TRP A 123 -3.19 0.70 -12.19
C TRP A 123 -2.91 0.24 -10.76
N VAL A 124 -1.71 0.51 -10.30
CA VAL A 124 -1.33 0.44 -8.89
C VAL A 124 -1.58 1.80 -8.26
N HIS A 125 -2.16 1.81 -7.06
CA HIS A 125 -2.25 3.03 -6.26
C HIS A 125 -1.16 2.99 -5.19
N SER A 126 -0.24 3.95 -5.25
CA SER A 126 0.87 4.07 -4.32
C SER A 126 0.61 5.23 -3.36
N PHE A 127 0.75 4.96 -2.09
CA PHE A 127 0.73 5.91 -0.98
C PHE A 127 2.09 5.93 -0.29
N MET A 128 2.30 6.90 0.59
CA MET A 128 3.38 6.90 1.56
C MET A 128 2.87 6.38 2.91
N GLY A 129 3.56 5.41 3.52
CA GLY A 129 3.07 4.70 4.72
C GLY A 129 3.25 5.48 6.02
N TYR A 130 4.17 6.44 6.08
CA TYR A 130 4.34 7.29 7.24
C TYR A 130 3.34 8.45 7.20
N LEU A 131 2.27 8.33 7.97
CA LEU A 131 1.19 9.32 8.07
C LEU A 131 0.75 9.49 9.52
N PRO A 132 1.45 10.30 10.33
CA PRO A 132 1.02 10.64 11.68
C PRO A 132 -0.34 11.35 11.71
N GLU A 133 -0.65 12.15 10.68
CA GLU A 133 -1.94 12.79 10.49
C GLU A 133 -2.74 12.08 9.38
N THR A 134 -3.75 11.31 9.78
CA THR A 134 -4.51 10.44 8.86
C THR A 134 -5.83 11.05 8.36
N ARG A 135 -6.25 12.23 8.82
CA ARG A 135 -7.57 12.81 8.48
C ARG A 135 -7.78 12.97 6.98
N GLN A 136 -6.78 13.48 6.26
CA GLN A 136 -6.88 13.66 4.82
C GLN A 136 -6.86 12.33 4.08
N LEU A 137 -6.07 11.35 4.53
CA LEU A 137 -6.11 9.99 3.96
C LEU A 137 -7.52 9.40 4.09
N VAL A 138 -8.09 9.41 5.29
CA VAL A 138 -9.39 8.81 5.59
C VAL A 138 -10.55 9.59 4.95
N GLY A 139 -10.47 10.94 4.96
CA GLY A 139 -11.55 11.79 4.43
C GLY A 139 -11.53 11.98 2.93
N GLU A 140 -10.37 11.90 2.28
CA GLU A 140 -10.23 12.27 0.87
C GLU A 140 -9.56 11.18 0.03
N SER A 141 -8.27 10.90 0.25
CA SER A 141 -7.46 10.13 -0.70
C SER A 141 -7.89 8.68 -0.81
N ALA A 142 -8.09 7.98 0.32
CA ALA A 142 -8.55 6.60 0.31
C ALA A 142 -9.98 6.46 -0.24
N PRO A 143 -10.97 7.33 0.12
CA PRO A 143 -12.28 7.32 -0.52
C PRO A 143 -12.25 7.57 -2.03
N ILE A 144 -11.36 8.44 -2.54
CA ILE A 144 -11.22 8.67 -3.99
C ILE A 144 -10.78 7.38 -4.67
N VAL A 145 -9.71 6.75 -4.17
CA VAL A 145 -9.20 5.49 -4.72
C VAL A 145 -10.25 4.39 -4.63
N ALA A 146 -10.90 4.22 -3.47
CA ALA A 146 -11.92 3.19 -3.29
C ALA A 146 -13.11 3.34 -4.25
N ARG A 147 -13.61 4.57 -4.45
CA ARG A 147 -14.69 4.84 -5.42
C ARG A 147 -14.27 4.52 -6.85
N ARG A 148 -13.04 4.87 -7.24
CA ARG A 148 -12.51 4.57 -8.57
C ARG A 148 -12.39 3.07 -8.80
N LEU A 149 -11.76 2.35 -7.89
CA LEU A 149 -11.63 0.89 -7.98
C LEU A 149 -13.00 0.21 -8.09
N LYS A 150 -13.97 0.66 -7.30
CA LYS A 150 -15.35 0.16 -7.36
C LYS A 150 -16.03 0.47 -8.70
N ALA A 151 -15.89 1.69 -9.23
CA ALA A 151 -16.46 2.10 -10.51
C ALA A 151 -15.87 1.30 -11.67
N ASP A 152 -14.58 0.93 -11.59
CA ASP A 152 -13.87 0.16 -12.61
C ASP A 152 -14.06 -1.36 -12.46
N GLY A 153 -14.92 -1.81 -11.54
CA GLY A 153 -15.27 -3.22 -11.36
C GLY A 153 -14.18 -4.05 -10.73
N VAL A 154 -13.35 -3.46 -9.88
CA VAL A 154 -12.37 -4.20 -9.05
C VAL A 154 -13.10 -4.98 -7.97
N ASP A 155 -12.82 -6.26 -7.85
CA ASP A 155 -13.46 -7.19 -6.91
C ASP A 155 -12.69 -7.33 -5.59
N ALA A 156 -11.35 -7.20 -5.66
CA ALA A 156 -10.48 -7.33 -4.49
C ALA A 156 -9.25 -6.43 -4.59
N VAL A 157 -8.67 -6.09 -3.45
CA VAL A 157 -7.45 -5.29 -3.36
C VAL A 157 -6.39 -6.05 -2.58
N PHE A 158 -5.18 -6.15 -3.14
CA PHE A 158 -4.00 -6.64 -2.47
C PHE A 158 -3.21 -5.45 -1.92
N LEU A 159 -3.00 -5.42 -0.60
CA LEU A 159 -2.30 -4.35 0.09
C LEU A 159 -0.88 -4.77 0.44
N THR A 160 0.12 -3.96 0.06
CA THR A 160 1.52 -4.16 0.45
C THR A 160 1.97 -3.01 1.35
N PRO A 161 2.03 -3.22 2.68
CA PRO A 161 2.51 -2.22 3.62
C PRO A 161 4.05 -2.19 3.67
N CYS A 162 4.61 -1.05 4.09
CA CYS A 162 6.01 -0.87 4.47
C CYS A 162 6.12 -0.30 5.87
#